data_d351e29a1a45a75fe422a827042f55d0
#
_entry.id   d351e29a1a45a75fe422a827042f55d0
#
_cell.length_a   1.000
_cell.length_b   1.000
_cell.length_c   1.000
_cell.angle_alpha   90.00
_cell.angle_beta   90.00
_cell.angle_gamma   90.00
#
_symmetry.space_group_name_H-M   'P 1'
#
loop_
_entity.id
_entity.type
_entity.pdbx_description
1 polymer ?
#
loop_
_entity_poly.entity_id
_entity_poly.type
_entity_poly.pdbx_seq_one_letter_code
_entity_poly.pdbx_strand_id
1 'polypeptide(L)'
;MIEDGKHAVILAGGQGVRLRPYTTSIPKPLVPIGGEMSILEIVLRQLRAHGFTSATLAIGHLGQIIRAYVGDGSAWDIDVTFHLEEEPLGTIGPLSYMMDYLPERFIVMNGDILTDLNYRALMDEHTLFDADVTVATYSREVKIDFGVLEIEKSQITEFREKPSLGYSVSMGVYGMSRRVLERYARGTAMGFDTLMLDQLSLGRAPRSFAFDGYWLDIGRPDDYDRANDEFVQRRSQLLPSRAPALALLDGSLDATPVPVPVALAAPAQR
;
A
#
# COMPACT_ATOMS: atom_id res chain seq x y z
N MET A 1 -19.21 12.09 -8.88
CA MET A 1 -18.30 11.24 -9.69
C MET A 1 -17.02 11.04 -8.87
N ILE A 2 -16.49 9.82 -8.84
CA ILE A 2 -15.21 9.53 -8.15
C ILE A 2 -14.07 10.22 -8.93
N GLU A 3 -13.20 10.91 -8.20
CA GLU A 3 -12.10 11.68 -8.79
C GLU A 3 -10.96 10.74 -9.22
N ASP A 4 -10.46 10.94 -10.45
CA ASP A 4 -9.39 10.13 -11.04
C ASP A 4 -8.08 10.26 -10.22
N GLY A 5 -7.43 9.13 -9.95
CA GLY A 5 -6.21 9.08 -9.17
C GLY A 5 -6.35 9.39 -7.67
N LYS A 6 -7.59 9.57 -7.15
CA LYS A 6 -7.86 9.87 -5.73
C LYS A 6 -8.83 8.88 -5.09
N HIS A 7 -8.91 7.69 -5.64
CA HIS A 7 -9.73 6.59 -5.14
C HIS A 7 -8.86 5.39 -4.77
N ALA A 8 -9.22 4.70 -3.70
CA ALA A 8 -8.56 3.46 -3.29
C ALA A 8 -9.57 2.31 -3.18
N VAL A 9 -9.19 1.13 -3.65
CA VAL A 9 -9.89 -0.13 -3.35
C VAL A 9 -9.08 -0.87 -2.32
N ILE A 10 -9.69 -1.13 -1.16
CA ILE A 10 -9.06 -1.84 -0.04
C ILE A 10 -9.66 -3.24 0.05
N LEU A 11 -8.83 -4.24 -0.08
CA LEU A 11 -9.22 -5.65 -0.06
C LEU A 11 -9.31 -6.13 1.40
N ALA A 12 -10.52 -6.32 1.88
CA ALA A 12 -10.84 -6.61 3.27
C ALA A 12 -11.74 -7.86 3.44
N GLY A 13 -11.87 -8.69 2.38
CA GLY A 13 -12.76 -9.88 2.35
C GLY A 13 -12.16 -11.14 2.99
N GLY A 14 -10.87 -11.16 3.29
CA GLY A 14 -10.14 -12.34 3.75
C GLY A 14 -10.52 -12.81 5.16
N GLN A 15 -10.43 -14.16 5.39
CA GLN A 15 -10.76 -14.77 6.69
C GLN A 15 -9.71 -14.56 7.79
N GLY A 16 -8.50 -14.14 7.44
CA GLY A 16 -7.41 -13.91 8.42
C GLY A 16 -6.98 -15.16 9.21
N VAL A 17 -7.12 -16.37 8.65
CA VAL A 17 -6.91 -17.65 9.37
C VAL A 17 -5.55 -17.75 10.04
N ARG A 18 -4.51 -17.23 9.41
CA ARG A 18 -3.13 -17.28 9.92
C ARG A 18 -2.90 -16.41 11.17
N LEU A 19 -3.80 -15.44 11.42
CA LEU A 19 -3.73 -14.54 12.57
C LEU A 19 -4.67 -14.96 13.72
N ARG A 20 -5.25 -16.16 13.67
CA ARG A 20 -6.03 -16.67 14.81
C ARG A 20 -5.14 -16.83 16.06
N PRO A 21 -5.67 -16.56 17.27
CA PRO A 21 -7.10 -16.38 17.61
C PRO A 21 -7.65 -14.97 17.43
N TYR A 22 -6.85 -13.94 17.15
CA TYR A 22 -7.26 -12.53 17.09
C TYR A 22 -8.40 -12.30 16.07
N THR A 23 -8.39 -13.03 14.96
CA THR A 23 -9.34 -12.89 13.86
C THR A 23 -10.52 -13.86 13.94
N THR A 24 -10.77 -14.49 15.08
CA THR A 24 -11.92 -15.39 15.25
C THR A 24 -13.24 -14.62 15.25
N SER A 25 -13.28 -13.44 15.88
CA SER A 25 -14.48 -12.62 16.03
C SER A 25 -14.31 -11.19 15.51
N ILE A 26 -13.10 -10.80 15.15
CA ILE A 26 -12.76 -9.46 14.63
C ILE A 26 -12.16 -9.65 13.24
N PRO A 27 -12.68 -8.98 12.19
CA PRO A 27 -12.07 -9.04 10.87
C PRO A 27 -10.67 -8.46 10.91
N LYS A 28 -9.74 -9.07 10.18
CA LYS A 28 -8.31 -8.73 10.22
C LYS A 28 -8.00 -7.23 10.07
N PRO A 29 -8.63 -6.48 9.16
CA PRO A 29 -8.40 -5.04 9.04
C PRO A 29 -8.80 -4.22 10.29
N LEU A 30 -9.63 -4.78 11.17
CA LEU A 30 -10.06 -4.11 12.40
C LEU A 30 -9.27 -4.54 13.65
N VAL A 31 -8.26 -5.40 13.49
CA VAL A 31 -7.39 -5.75 14.62
C VAL A 31 -6.65 -4.49 15.09
N PRO A 32 -6.68 -4.18 16.41
CA PRO A 32 -6.09 -2.95 16.94
C PRO A 32 -4.56 -3.01 16.93
N ILE A 33 -3.92 -1.91 16.57
CA ILE A 33 -2.48 -1.71 16.61
C ILE A 33 -2.14 -0.69 17.70
N GLY A 34 -1.14 -0.98 18.52
CA GLY A 34 -0.74 -0.16 19.66
C GLY A 34 -1.82 0.01 20.74
N GLY A 35 -2.87 -0.83 20.70
CA GLY A 35 -4.03 -0.71 21.58
C GLY A 35 -4.91 0.53 21.32
N GLU A 36 -4.64 1.29 20.26
CA GLU A 36 -5.30 2.58 19.99
C GLU A 36 -6.27 2.52 18.81
N MET A 37 -5.87 2.02 17.65
CA MET A 37 -6.67 2.09 16.43
C MET A 37 -6.49 0.88 15.52
N SER A 38 -7.47 0.61 14.67
CA SER A 38 -7.40 -0.50 13.74
C SER A 38 -6.44 -0.22 12.57
N ILE A 39 -5.94 -1.30 11.94
CA ILE A 39 -5.13 -1.19 10.71
C ILE A 39 -5.90 -0.37 9.66
N LEU A 40 -7.17 -0.67 9.47
CA LEU A 40 -8.03 0.02 8.50
C LEU A 40 -8.16 1.52 8.78
N GLU A 41 -8.29 1.91 10.05
CA GLU A 41 -8.32 3.31 10.43
C GLU A 41 -7.02 4.03 10.08
N ILE A 42 -5.86 3.40 10.34
CA ILE A 42 -4.56 3.95 9.95
C ILE A 42 -4.52 4.19 8.44
N VAL A 43 -4.93 3.19 7.65
CA VAL A 43 -4.97 3.28 6.17
C VAL A 43 -5.89 4.41 5.69
N LEU A 44 -7.11 4.53 6.23
CA LEU A 44 -8.04 5.58 5.82
C LEU A 44 -7.49 6.99 6.15
N ARG A 45 -6.86 7.15 7.31
CA ARG A 45 -6.20 8.41 7.69
C ARG A 45 -5.04 8.75 6.77
N GLN A 46 -4.22 7.76 6.39
CA GLN A 46 -3.12 7.94 5.45
C GLN A 46 -3.61 8.31 4.05
N LEU A 47 -4.62 7.60 3.52
CA LEU A 47 -5.24 7.92 2.24
C LEU A 47 -5.73 9.37 2.23
N ARG A 48 -6.47 9.77 3.26
CA ARG A 48 -6.95 11.16 3.40
C ARG A 48 -5.81 12.18 3.45
N ALA A 49 -4.75 11.89 4.22
CA ALA A 49 -3.58 12.76 4.32
C ALA A 49 -2.83 12.90 2.97
N HIS A 50 -2.83 11.86 2.15
CA HIS A 50 -2.26 11.85 0.81
C HIS A 50 -3.21 12.38 -0.29
N GLY A 51 -4.35 12.97 0.11
CA GLY A 51 -5.26 13.66 -0.82
C GLY A 51 -6.28 12.76 -1.51
N PHE A 52 -6.44 11.50 -1.05
CA PHE A 52 -7.52 10.64 -1.52
C PHE A 52 -8.85 11.11 -0.93
N THR A 53 -9.89 11.07 -1.75
CA THR A 53 -11.22 11.58 -1.41
C THR A 53 -12.23 10.46 -1.17
N SER A 54 -11.95 9.27 -1.71
CA SER A 54 -12.88 8.14 -1.60
C SER A 54 -12.16 6.80 -1.55
N ALA A 55 -12.83 5.80 -0.94
CA ALA A 55 -12.37 4.42 -0.92
C ALA A 55 -13.55 3.45 -1.10
N THR A 56 -13.29 2.32 -1.77
CA THR A 56 -14.20 1.17 -1.79
C THR A 56 -13.57 0.04 -0.98
N LEU A 57 -14.30 -0.48 0.00
CA LEU A 57 -13.90 -1.66 0.76
C LEU A 57 -14.52 -2.90 0.14
N ALA A 58 -13.68 -3.78 -0.43
CA ALA A 58 -14.10 -5.12 -0.83
C ALA A 58 -14.17 -5.99 0.43
N ILE A 59 -15.38 -6.27 0.91
CA ILE A 59 -15.64 -6.96 2.17
C ILE A 59 -16.25 -8.34 1.92
N GLY A 60 -15.92 -9.30 2.77
CA GLY A 60 -16.46 -10.67 2.71
C GLY A 60 -16.71 -11.20 4.11
N HIS A 61 -15.82 -12.07 4.61
CA HIS A 61 -15.93 -12.64 5.95
C HIS A 61 -15.97 -11.55 7.04
N LEU A 62 -16.98 -11.59 7.90
CA LEU A 62 -17.25 -10.58 8.94
C LEU A 62 -17.40 -9.13 8.39
N GLY A 63 -17.72 -8.95 7.12
CA GLY A 63 -17.81 -7.66 6.45
C GLY A 63 -18.83 -6.72 7.09
N GLN A 64 -19.89 -7.25 7.71
CA GLN A 64 -20.86 -6.43 8.43
C GLN A 64 -20.26 -5.69 9.63
N ILE A 65 -19.24 -6.27 10.28
CA ILE A 65 -18.52 -5.61 11.38
C ILE A 65 -17.67 -4.46 10.82
N ILE A 66 -17.00 -4.67 9.68
CA ILE A 66 -16.24 -3.61 9.00
C ILE A 66 -17.19 -2.47 8.62
N ARG A 67 -18.35 -2.80 8.03
CA ARG A 67 -19.34 -1.81 7.62
C ARG A 67 -19.89 -1.01 8.80
N ALA A 68 -20.18 -1.69 9.91
CA ALA A 68 -20.68 -1.02 11.13
C ALA A 68 -19.62 -0.09 11.77
N TYR A 69 -18.35 -0.47 11.72
CA TYR A 69 -17.22 0.31 12.24
C TYR A 69 -16.93 1.53 11.39
N VAL A 70 -16.88 1.36 10.08
CA VAL A 70 -16.44 2.41 9.15
C VAL A 70 -17.55 3.39 8.81
N GLY A 71 -18.82 2.93 8.75
CA GLY A 71 -19.93 3.76 8.29
C GLY A 71 -19.71 4.26 6.85
N ASP A 72 -19.97 5.52 6.63
CA ASP A 72 -19.76 6.20 5.34
C ASP A 72 -18.35 6.82 5.19
N GLY A 73 -17.49 6.68 6.19
CA GLY A 73 -16.13 7.23 6.20
C GLY A 73 -16.04 8.69 6.67
N SER A 74 -17.15 9.35 6.98
CA SER A 74 -17.19 10.76 7.42
C SER A 74 -16.31 11.03 8.65
N ALA A 75 -16.12 10.04 9.53
CA ALA A 75 -15.22 10.14 10.68
C ALA A 75 -13.75 10.44 10.30
N TRP A 76 -13.36 10.16 9.08
CA TRP A 76 -12.00 10.35 8.55
C TRP A 76 -11.95 11.30 7.35
N ASP A 77 -13.02 12.03 7.04
CA ASP A 77 -13.13 12.93 5.89
C ASP A 77 -12.87 12.23 4.53
N ILE A 78 -13.26 10.98 4.38
CA ILE A 78 -13.12 10.19 3.14
C ILE A 78 -14.42 9.46 2.86
N ASP A 79 -14.94 9.53 1.65
CA ASP A 79 -16.17 8.84 1.26
C ASP A 79 -15.90 7.34 1.12
N VAL A 80 -16.59 6.51 1.92
CA VAL A 80 -16.41 5.06 1.88
C VAL A 80 -17.64 4.37 1.32
N THR A 81 -17.40 3.52 0.33
CA THR A 81 -18.40 2.59 -0.21
C THR A 81 -17.97 1.14 0.04
N PHE A 82 -18.92 0.20 -0.08
CA PHE A 82 -18.67 -1.21 0.18
C PHE A 82 -19.07 -2.05 -1.01
N HIS A 83 -18.22 -3.01 -1.35
CA HIS A 83 -18.54 -4.09 -2.26
C HIS A 83 -18.51 -5.41 -1.49
N LEU A 84 -19.65 -6.12 -1.47
CA LEU A 84 -19.74 -7.41 -0.80
C LEU A 84 -19.30 -8.52 -1.76
N GLU A 85 -18.27 -9.25 -1.39
CA GLU A 85 -17.85 -10.47 -2.09
C GLU A 85 -18.73 -11.64 -1.64
N GLU A 86 -19.57 -12.14 -2.51
CA GLU A 86 -20.41 -13.33 -2.25
C GLU A 86 -19.59 -14.62 -2.32
N GLU A 87 -18.58 -14.64 -3.20
CA GLU A 87 -17.65 -15.75 -3.40
C GLU A 87 -16.21 -15.24 -3.45
N PRO A 88 -15.22 -16.02 -2.96
CA PRO A 88 -13.82 -15.66 -3.05
C PRO A 88 -13.32 -15.63 -4.50
N LEU A 89 -13.11 -14.47 -5.08
CA LEU A 89 -12.63 -14.29 -6.45
C LEU A 89 -11.14 -13.92 -6.53
N GLY A 90 -10.41 -14.01 -5.43
CA GLY A 90 -9.01 -13.59 -5.35
C GLY A 90 -8.85 -12.08 -5.22
N THR A 91 -7.64 -11.58 -5.45
CA THR A 91 -7.29 -10.17 -5.22
C THR A 91 -7.86 -9.24 -6.30
N ILE A 92 -7.93 -9.70 -7.54
CA ILE A 92 -8.31 -8.89 -8.71
C ILE A 92 -9.75 -9.14 -9.14
N GLY A 93 -10.25 -10.36 -8.96
CA GLY A 93 -11.59 -10.75 -9.41
C GLY A 93 -12.71 -9.81 -8.93
N PRO A 94 -12.75 -9.39 -7.65
CA PRO A 94 -13.76 -8.46 -7.14
C PRO A 94 -13.80 -7.13 -7.88
N LEU A 95 -12.67 -6.64 -8.38
CA LEU A 95 -12.59 -5.36 -9.11
C LEU A 95 -13.42 -5.38 -10.39
N SER A 96 -13.61 -6.54 -11.00
CA SER A 96 -14.41 -6.69 -12.22
C SER A 96 -15.88 -6.29 -12.02
N TYR A 97 -16.41 -6.41 -10.82
CA TYR A 97 -17.76 -5.96 -10.48
C TYR A 97 -17.84 -4.47 -10.17
N MET A 98 -16.70 -3.84 -9.90
CA MET A 98 -16.60 -2.42 -9.56
C MET A 98 -16.35 -1.52 -10.77
N MET A 99 -16.09 -2.08 -11.95
CA MET A 99 -15.69 -1.36 -13.16
C MET A 99 -16.60 -0.19 -13.53
N ASP A 100 -17.91 -0.29 -13.28
CA ASP A 100 -18.88 0.72 -13.70
C ASP A 100 -18.74 2.04 -12.91
N TYR A 101 -18.13 2.01 -11.74
CA TYR A 101 -17.96 3.20 -10.89
C TYR A 101 -16.50 3.50 -10.51
N LEU A 102 -15.54 2.61 -10.83
CA LEU A 102 -14.13 2.91 -10.64
C LEU A 102 -13.66 4.03 -11.59
N PRO A 103 -12.82 4.96 -11.12
CA PRO A 103 -12.21 5.96 -11.97
C PRO A 103 -11.20 5.31 -12.93
N GLU A 104 -10.63 6.09 -13.84
CA GLU A 104 -9.63 5.59 -14.80
C GLU A 104 -8.38 5.05 -14.09
N ARG A 105 -7.94 5.73 -13.03
CA ARG A 105 -6.77 5.36 -12.23
C ARG A 105 -7.12 5.36 -10.75
N PHE A 106 -6.65 4.34 -10.05
CA PHE A 106 -6.92 4.15 -8.62
C PHE A 106 -5.86 3.27 -7.96
N ILE A 107 -5.81 3.30 -6.63
CA ILE A 107 -5.02 2.35 -5.86
C ILE A 107 -5.84 1.08 -5.57
N VAL A 108 -5.17 -0.07 -5.63
CA VAL A 108 -5.64 -1.33 -5.03
C VAL A 108 -4.66 -1.71 -3.94
N MET A 109 -5.16 -2.07 -2.76
CA MET A 109 -4.28 -2.47 -1.67
C MET A 109 -4.91 -3.53 -0.77
N ASN A 110 -4.06 -4.35 -0.16
CA ASN A 110 -4.48 -5.29 0.87
C ASN A 110 -4.83 -4.52 2.16
N GLY A 111 -5.88 -4.95 2.86
CA GLY A 111 -6.38 -4.31 4.08
C GLY A 111 -5.62 -4.66 5.37
N ASP A 112 -4.48 -5.33 5.26
CA ASP A 112 -3.69 -5.85 6.38
C ASP A 112 -2.23 -5.37 6.37
N ILE A 113 -1.96 -4.28 5.63
CA ILE A 113 -0.62 -3.69 5.48
C ILE A 113 -0.48 -2.49 6.39
N LEU A 114 0.64 -2.44 7.11
CA LEU A 114 1.09 -1.28 7.86
C LEU A 114 2.34 -0.70 7.17
N THR A 115 2.25 0.54 6.67
CA THR A 115 3.34 1.17 5.92
C THR A 115 3.27 2.69 6.02
N ASP A 116 4.39 3.37 5.81
CA ASP A 116 4.48 4.82 5.64
C ASP A 116 4.63 5.22 4.15
N LEU A 117 4.23 4.32 3.23
CA LEU A 117 4.24 4.57 1.80
C LEU A 117 3.42 5.82 1.45
N ASN A 118 4.01 6.71 0.68
CA ASN A 118 3.29 7.85 0.11
C ASN A 118 2.43 7.40 -1.09
N TYR A 119 1.15 7.13 -0.85
CA TYR A 119 0.21 6.69 -1.88
C TYR A 119 0.04 7.70 -3.03
N ARG A 120 0.19 9.00 -2.72
CA ARG A 120 0.14 10.04 -3.76
C ARG A 120 1.32 9.93 -4.72
N ALA A 121 2.53 9.75 -4.19
CA ALA A 121 3.73 9.59 -5.03
C ALA A 121 3.64 8.35 -5.94
N LEU A 122 3.11 7.23 -5.42
CA LEU A 122 2.83 6.03 -6.23
C LEU A 122 1.87 6.35 -7.40
N MET A 123 0.77 7.09 -7.13
CA MET A 123 -0.21 7.43 -8.16
C MET A 123 0.30 8.48 -9.15
N ASP A 124 1.12 9.41 -8.70
CA ASP A 124 1.76 10.41 -9.57
C ASP A 124 2.71 9.72 -10.55
N GLU A 125 3.52 8.76 -10.09
CA GLU A 125 4.39 7.96 -10.97
C GLU A 125 3.58 7.06 -11.90
N HIS A 126 2.54 6.39 -11.41
CA HIS A 126 1.64 5.58 -12.22
C HIS A 126 1.02 6.40 -13.37
N THR A 127 0.59 7.62 -13.06
CA THR A 127 -0.01 8.55 -14.03
C THR A 127 1.03 9.10 -15.01
N LEU A 128 2.21 9.49 -14.52
CA LEU A 128 3.29 10.04 -15.34
C LEU A 128 3.71 9.11 -16.47
N PHE A 129 3.75 7.81 -16.17
CA PHE A 129 4.16 6.79 -17.15
C PHE A 129 2.99 6.12 -17.87
N ASP A 130 1.77 6.58 -17.65
CA ASP A 130 0.53 5.98 -18.20
C ASP A 130 0.54 4.45 -18.10
N ALA A 131 0.91 3.95 -16.92
CA ALA A 131 1.10 2.53 -16.71
C ALA A 131 -0.25 1.77 -16.64
N ASP A 132 -0.25 0.50 -17.04
CA ASP A 132 -1.39 -0.40 -16.82
C ASP A 132 -1.45 -0.82 -15.35
N VAL A 133 -0.32 -1.22 -14.78
CA VAL A 133 -0.14 -1.58 -13.37
C VAL A 133 1.20 -1.04 -12.87
N THR A 134 1.21 -0.44 -11.70
CA THR A 134 2.44 -0.07 -10.95
C THR A 134 2.42 -0.78 -9.61
N VAL A 135 3.44 -1.57 -9.32
CA VAL A 135 3.57 -2.35 -8.09
C VAL A 135 4.48 -1.64 -7.12
N ALA A 136 4.02 -1.31 -5.92
CA ALA A 136 4.92 -0.92 -4.85
C ALA A 136 5.77 -2.14 -4.45
N THR A 137 7.10 -1.98 -4.50
CA THR A 137 8.06 -3.06 -4.26
C THR A 137 9.00 -2.73 -3.12
N TYR A 138 9.33 -3.74 -2.33
CA TYR A 138 10.23 -3.64 -1.19
C TYR A 138 11.43 -4.58 -1.36
N SER A 139 12.63 -4.07 -1.06
CA SER A 139 13.84 -4.92 -1.06
C SER A 139 13.91 -5.74 0.23
N ARG A 140 13.99 -7.05 0.10
CA ARG A 140 14.08 -7.98 1.22
C ARG A 140 15.28 -8.89 1.08
N GLU A 141 16.02 -9.06 2.17
CA GLU A 141 17.11 -10.02 2.25
C GLU A 141 16.67 -11.28 2.99
N VAL A 142 17.02 -12.44 2.45
CA VAL A 142 16.84 -13.74 3.08
C VAL A 142 18.23 -14.32 3.37
N LYS A 143 18.54 -14.48 4.66
CA LYS A 143 19.76 -15.15 5.09
C LYS A 143 19.56 -16.66 5.02
N ILE A 144 20.53 -17.35 4.45
CA ILE A 144 20.61 -18.81 4.48
C ILE A 144 21.66 -19.18 5.52
N ASP A 145 21.25 -19.88 6.59
CA ASP A 145 22.13 -20.20 7.71
C ASP A 145 23.08 -21.38 7.43
N PHE A 146 23.16 -21.82 6.17
CA PHE A 146 23.97 -22.96 5.72
C PHE A 146 24.88 -22.55 4.56
N GLY A 147 25.93 -23.34 4.33
CA GLY A 147 26.70 -23.26 3.08
C GLY A 147 25.83 -23.67 1.89
N VAL A 148 25.75 -22.81 0.89
CA VAL A 148 25.00 -23.06 -0.36
C VAL A 148 25.97 -23.60 -1.42
N LEU A 149 25.56 -24.68 -2.05
CA LEU A 149 26.35 -25.39 -3.07
C LEU A 149 25.66 -25.26 -4.43
N GLU A 150 26.39 -24.94 -5.48
CA GLU A 150 25.95 -25.18 -6.84
C GLU A 150 26.51 -26.52 -7.32
N ILE A 151 25.65 -27.34 -7.92
CA ILE A 151 25.99 -28.71 -8.32
C ILE A 151 25.67 -28.90 -9.80
N GLU A 152 26.68 -29.22 -10.59
CA GLU A 152 26.56 -29.62 -11.99
C GLU A 152 27.10 -31.04 -12.18
N LYS A 153 26.30 -31.94 -12.79
CA LYS A 153 26.74 -33.32 -13.10
C LYS A 153 27.38 -34.06 -11.90
N SER A 154 26.81 -33.85 -10.69
CA SER A 154 27.30 -34.44 -9.42
C SER A 154 28.65 -33.87 -8.92
N GLN A 155 29.13 -32.79 -9.49
CA GLN A 155 30.31 -32.05 -9.00
C GLN A 155 29.87 -30.72 -8.39
N ILE A 156 30.50 -30.35 -7.26
CA ILE A 156 30.31 -29.03 -6.66
C ILE A 156 31.10 -28.04 -7.48
N THR A 157 30.40 -27.04 -8.04
CA THR A 157 30.98 -26.00 -8.89
C THR A 157 31.15 -24.67 -8.18
N GLU A 158 30.33 -24.40 -7.13
CA GLU A 158 30.43 -23.20 -6.30
C GLU A 158 30.04 -23.50 -4.84
N PHE A 159 30.68 -22.79 -3.92
CA PHE A 159 30.34 -22.79 -2.49
C PHE A 159 30.22 -21.37 -1.97
N ARG A 160 29.09 -21.05 -1.31
CA ARG A 160 28.85 -19.75 -0.63
C ARG A 160 28.45 -19.99 0.82
N GLU A 161 29.29 -19.55 1.77
CA GLU A 161 29.02 -19.70 3.19
C GLU A 161 27.99 -18.67 3.65
N LYS A 162 26.85 -19.14 4.15
CA LYS A 162 25.76 -18.34 4.75
C LYS A 162 25.40 -17.09 3.94
N PRO A 163 25.08 -17.21 2.66
CA PRO A 163 24.84 -16.05 1.82
C PRO A 163 23.52 -15.35 2.20
N SER A 164 23.49 -14.04 1.96
CA SER A 164 22.25 -13.25 1.95
C SER A 164 21.79 -13.07 0.52
N LEU A 165 20.53 -13.43 0.24
CA LEU A 165 19.92 -13.30 -1.08
C LEU A 165 18.91 -12.16 -1.06
N GLY A 166 19.13 -11.17 -1.94
CA GLY A 166 18.21 -10.04 -2.10
C GLY A 166 17.07 -10.34 -3.08
N TYR A 167 15.87 -9.99 -2.70
CA TYR A 167 14.67 -10.09 -3.53
C TYR A 167 13.87 -8.81 -3.51
N SER A 168 13.31 -8.39 -4.66
CA SER A 168 12.25 -7.39 -4.70
C SER A 168 10.92 -8.10 -4.55
N VAL A 169 10.15 -7.76 -3.52
CA VAL A 169 8.84 -8.35 -3.24
C VAL A 169 7.74 -7.33 -3.42
N SER A 170 6.54 -7.78 -3.81
CA SER A 170 5.35 -6.95 -3.84
C SER A 170 4.92 -6.58 -2.42
N MET A 171 4.59 -5.31 -2.21
CA MET A 171 4.08 -4.82 -0.93
C MET A 171 2.57 -5.04 -0.75
N GLY A 172 1.85 -5.50 -1.77
CA GLY A 172 0.39 -5.58 -1.75
C GLY A 172 -0.30 -4.22 -1.91
N VAL A 173 0.39 -3.25 -2.52
CA VAL A 173 -0.14 -1.93 -2.89
C VAL A 173 0.17 -1.68 -4.35
N TYR A 174 -0.83 -1.29 -5.12
CA TYR A 174 -0.76 -1.20 -6.57
C TYR A 174 -1.44 0.08 -7.09
N GLY A 175 -0.80 0.82 -7.97
CA GLY A 175 -1.46 1.74 -8.88
C GLY A 175 -2.04 0.96 -10.05
N MET A 176 -3.31 1.16 -10.39
CA MET A 176 -4.00 0.40 -11.43
C MET A 176 -4.79 1.32 -12.34
N SER A 177 -4.72 1.08 -13.66
CA SER A 177 -5.59 1.66 -14.66
C SER A 177 -6.79 0.75 -14.95
N ARG A 178 -8.02 1.29 -14.97
CA ARG A 178 -9.25 0.54 -15.18
C ARG A 178 -9.23 -0.29 -16.46
N ARG A 179 -8.59 0.19 -17.52
CA ARG A 179 -8.44 -0.51 -18.81
C ARG A 179 -7.82 -1.92 -18.70
N VAL A 180 -7.07 -2.19 -17.63
CA VAL A 180 -6.53 -3.53 -17.37
C VAL A 180 -7.65 -4.52 -17.11
N LEU A 181 -8.68 -4.10 -16.36
CA LEU A 181 -9.81 -4.94 -15.97
C LEU A 181 -10.76 -5.22 -17.13
N GLU A 182 -10.86 -4.33 -18.12
CA GLU A 182 -11.75 -4.47 -19.29
C GLU A 182 -11.46 -5.71 -20.13
N ARG A 183 -10.31 -6.33 -19.93
CA ARG A 183 -9.89 -7.56 -20.64
C ARG A 183 -10.44 -8.83 -20.06
N TYR A 184 -10.97 -8.77 -18.84
CA TYR A 184 -11.44 -9.93 -18.11
C TYR A 184 -12.95 -9.90 -17.96
N ALA A 185 -13.57 -11.09 -18.10
CA ALA A 185 -15.01 -11.21 -17.88
C ALA A 185 -15.35 -10.94 -16.40
N ARG A 186 -16.50 -10.33 -16.15
CA ARG A 186 -16.99 -10.14 -14.78
C ARG A 186 -17.11 -11.46 -14.06
N GLY A 187 -16.71 -11.46 -12.79
CA GLY A 187 -16.75 -12.65 -11.95
C GLY A 187 -15.66 -13.68 -12.24
N THR A 188 -14.68 -13.36 -13.09
CA THR A 188 -13.52 -14.23 -13.26
C THR A 188 -12.70 -14.23 -11.97
N ALA A 189 -12.54 -15.42 -11.37
CA ALA A 189 -11.64 -15.58 -10.22
C ALA A 189 -10.20 -15.35 -10.66
N MET A 190 -9.54 -14.35 -10.08
CA MET A 190 -8.19 -13.93 -10.47
C MET A 190 -7.41 -13.40 -9.27
N GLY A 191 -6.23 -13.97 -9.06
CA GLY A 191 -5.23 -13.46 -8.14
C GLY A 191 -4.37 -12.37 -8.80
N PHE A 192 -3.60 -11.66 -7.97
CA PHE A 192 -2.62 -10.69 -8.47
C PHE A 192 -1.48 -11.36 -9.26
N ASP A 193 -1.08 -12.56 -8.86
CA ASP A 193 -0.09 -13.40 -9.54
C ASP A 193 -0.52 -13.71 -10.98
N THR A 194 -1.77 -14.10 -11.17
CA THR A 194 -2.35 -14.38 -12.49
C THR A 194 -2.35 -13.11 -13.36
N LEU A 195 -2.76 -11.97 -12.80
CA LEU A 195 -2.69 -10.69 -13.51
C LEU A 195 -1.26 -10.35 -13.96
N MET A 196 -0.27 -10.51 -13.07
CA MET A 196 1.14 -10.22 -13.36
C MET A 196 1.65 -11.08 -14.53
N LEU A 197 1.40 -12.40 -14.47
CA LEU A 197 1.82 -13.33 -15.51
C LEU A 197 1.17 -13.02 -16.86
N ASP A 198 -0.12 -12.65 -16.84
CA ASP A 198 -0.85 -12.28 -18.05
C ASP A 198 -0.28 -10.99 -18.67
N GLN A 199 -0.06 -9.94 -17.86
CA GLN A 199 0.54 -8.69 -18.34
C GLN A 199 1.94 -8.93 -18.95
N LEU A 200 2.77 -9.75 -18.33
CA LEU A 200 4.10 -10.11 -18.85
C LEU A 200 3.98 -10.87 -20.18
N SER A 201 3.05 -11.84 -20.28
CA SER A 201 2.82 -12.62 -21.50
C SER A 201 2.39 -11.77 -22.70
N LEU A 202 1.72 -10.65 -22.42
CA LEU A 202 1.22 -9.69 -23.42
C LEU A 202 2.26 -8.63 -23.79
N GLY A 203 3.48 -8.69 -23.21
CA GLY A 203 4.51 -7.67 -23.41
C GLY A 203 4.15 -6.31 -22.76
N ARG A 204 3.21 -6.30 -21.80
CA ARG A 204 2.76 -5.12 -21.03
C ARG A 204 3.33 -5.14 -19.63
N ALA A 205 4.65 -5.17 -19.50
CA ALA A 205 5.33 -5.32 -18.23
C ALA A 205 4.85 -4.26 -17.21
N PRO A 206 4.33 -4.68 -16.04
CA PRO A 206 4.01 -3.76 -14.95
C PRO A 206 5.25 -2.99 -14.49
N ARG A 207 5.04 -1.76 -14.01
CA ARG A 207 6.11 -0.95 -13.43
C ARG A 207 6.35 -1.31 -11.97
N SER A 208 7.59 -1.12 -11.53
CA SER A 208 7.96 -1.19 -10.12
C SER A 208 8.12 0.21 -9.56
N PHE A 209 7.43 0.51 -8.45
CA PHE A 209 7.68 1.67 -7.59
C PHE A 209 8.49 1.19 -6.39
N ALA A 210 9.80 1.46 -6.40
CA ALA A 210 10.69 1.03 -5.32
C ALA A 210 10.45 1.84 -4.05
N PHE A 211 10.33 1.15 -2.91
CA PHE A 211 10.10 1.74 -1.60
C PHE A 211 11.09 1.17 -0.58
N ASP A 212 11.64 2.04 0.27
CA ASP A 212 12.66 1.72 1.27
C ASP A 212 12.29 2.15 2.70
N GLY A 213 11.06 2.68 2.90
CA GLY A 213 10.54 3.07 4.20
C GLY A 213 10.05 1.88 5.05
N TYR A 214 9.05 2.12 5.89
CA TYR A 214 8.47 1.09 6.74
C TYR A 214 7.36 0.31 6.04
N TRP A 215 7.48 -1.01 6.04
CA TRP A 215 6.45 -1.90 5.51
C TRP A 215 6.39 -3.19 6.33
N LEU A 216 5.17 -3.57 6.73
CA LEU A 216 4.86 -4.79 7.43
C LEU A 216 3.52 -5.36 6.92
N ASP A 217 3.57 -6.60 6.42
CA ASP A 217 2.38 -7.41 6.16
C ASP A 217 2.02 -8.15 7.46
N ILE A 218 0.87 -7.81 8.04
CA ILE A 218 0.44 -8.41 9.31
C ILE A 218 -0.23 -9.75 9.02
N GLY A 219 0.56 -10.74 8.64
CA GLY A 219 0.07 -12.05 8.23
C GLY A 219 -0.07 -13.07 9.35
N ARG A 220 0.74 -12.98 10.40
CA ARG A 220 0.91 -13.96 11.48
C ARG A 220 0.97 -13.27 12.84
N PRO A 221 0.80 -14.02 13.96
CA PRO A 221 0.94 -13.45 15.30
C PRO A 221 2.25 -12.70 15.53
N ASP A 222 3.40 -13.24 15.10
CA ASP A 222 4.70 -12.57 15.25
C ASP A 222 4.75 -11.22 14.52
N ASP A 223 4.12 -11.12 13.33
CA ASP A 223 4.01 -9.83 12.60
C ASP A 223 3.13 -8.85 13.36
N TYR A 224 2.07 -9.35 14.01
CA TYR A 224 1.16 -8.54 14.81
C TYR A 224 1.83 -8.03 16.10
N ASP A 225 2.57 -8.89 16.81
CA ASP A 225 3.32 -8.50 18.00
C ASP A 225 4.36 -7.44 17.63
N ARG A 226 5.10 -7.66 16.55
CA ARG A 226 6.05 -6.70 16.01
C ARG A 226 5.38 -5.35 15.64
N ALA A 227 4.20 -5.39 15.00
CA ALA A 227 3.46 -4.17 14.66
C ALA A 227 3.11 -3.36 15.90
N ASN A 228 2.67 -4.03 16.99
CA ASN A 228 2.34 -3.37 18.26
C ASN A 228 3.58 -2.75 18.92
N ASP A 229 4.69 -3.47 18.97
CA ASP A 229 5.95 -3.00 19.58
C ASP A 229 6.53 -1.78 18.85
N GLU A 230 6.46 -1.79 17.50
CA GLU A 230 7.03 -0.74 16.67
C GLU A 230 6.10 0.48 16.50
N PHE A 231 4.78 0.31 16.67
CA PHE A 231 3.79 1.36 16.38
C PHE A 231 4.01 2.64 17.17
N VAL A 232 4.30 2.53 18.48
CA VAL A 232 4.49 3.71 19.34
C VAL A 232 5.63 4.59 18.83
N GLN A 233 6.72 3.98 18.42
CA GLN A 233 7.90 4.69 17.92
C GLN A 233 7.68 5.27 16.51
N ARG A 234 6.87 4.60 15.69
CA ARG A 234 6.60 4.95 14.29
C ARG A 234 5.28 5.71 14.10
N ARG A 235 4.59 6.03 15.17
CA ARG A 235 3.25 6.63 15.13
C ARG A 235 3.20 7.90 14.28
N SER A 236 4.20 8.77 14.38
CA SER A 236 4.28 10.00 13.58
C SER A 236 4.57 9.76 12.09
N GLN A 237 5.21 8.65 11.75
CA GLN A 237 5.44 8.23 10.36
C GLN A 237 4.16 7.61 9.77
N LEU A 238 3.51 6.75 10.54
CA LEU A 238 2.30 6.02 10.14
C LEU A 238 1.05 6.89 10.14
N LEU A 239 1.03 7.96 10.92
CA LEU A 239 -0.08 8.91 11.01
C LEU A 239 0.43 10.31 10.67
N PRO A 240 0.64 10.63 9.38
CA PRO A 240 1.06 11.94 8.97
C PRO A 240 0.05 12.97 9.48
N SER A 241 0.54 14.04 10.10
CA SER A 241 -0.32 15.16 10.48
C SER A 241 -1.00 15.67 9.22
N ARG A 242 -2.29 15.96 9.31
CA ARG A 242 -3.05 16.59 8.21
C ARG A 242 -2.20 17.74 7.65
N ALA A 243 -1.83 17.67 6.37
CA ALA A 243 -1.16 18.79 5.73
C ALA A 243 -2.02 20.04 6.01
N PRO A 244 -1.47 21.14 6.52
CA PRO A 244 -2.27 22.34 6.73
C PRO A 244 -2.92 22.65 5.39
N ALA A 245 -4.27 22.76 5.38
CA ALA A 245 -4.98 23.28 4.21
C ALA A 245 -4.21 24.53 3.81
N LEU A 246 -3.73 24.61 2.55
CA LEU A 246 -3.08 25.79 2.03
C LEU A 246 -3.95 26.98 2.46
N ALA A 247 -3.46 27.77 3.40
CA ALA A 247 -4.06 29.04 3.72
C ALA A 247 -4.06 29.80 2.39
N LEU A 248 -5.24 29.97 1.82
CA LEU A 248 -5.45 30.87 0.69
C LEU A 248 -4.75 32.16 1.11
N LEU A 249 -3.69 32.50 0.40
CA LEU A 249 -2.93 33.73 0.61
C LEU A 249 -3.92 34.88 0.45
N ASP A 250 -4.39 35.38 1.58
CA ASP A 250 -5.00 36.70 1.66
C ASP A 250 -3.89 37.68 1.29
N GLY A 251 -4.11 38.39 0.18
CA GLY A 251 -3.11 39.27 -0.39
C GLY A 251 -2.79 40.45 0.51
N SER A 252 -1.75 40.33 1.30
CA SER A 252 -1.00 41.46 1.84
C SER A 252 0.48 41.17 1.66
N LEU A 253 1.03 41.76 0.58
CA LEU A 253 2.46 41.92 0.35
C LEU A 253 2.99 42.92 1.36
N ASP A 254 3.55 42.46 2.48
CA ASP A 254 4.47 43.24 3.27
C ASP A 254 5.87 42.68 3.03
N ALA A 255 6.58 43.39 2.13
CA ALA A 255 7.96 43.12 1.76
C ALA A 255 8.92 43.66 2.83
N THR A 256 9.32 42.81 3.76
CA THR A 256 10.54 43.08 4.56
C THR A 256 11.71 42.31 3.93
N PRO A 257 12.84 42.99 3.62
CA PRO A 257 13.97 42.33 2.98
C PRO A 257 14.71 41.42 3.95
N VAL A 258 14.94 40.15 3.52
CA VAL A 258 15.79 39.21 4.23
C VAL A 258 17.26 39.64 4.12
N PRO A 259 18.03 39.74 5.20
CA PRO A 259 19.45 40.07 5.12
C PRO A 259 20.25 38.91 4.55
N VAL A 260 21.07 39.21 3.52
CA VAL A 260 22.03 38.28 2.90
C VAL A 260 23.20 38.06 3.87
N PRO A 261 23.63 36.82 4.16
CA PRO A 261 24.84 36.62 4.98
C PRO A 261 26.08 36.93 4.18
N VAL A 262 26.91 37.85 4.78
CA VAL A 262 28.22 38.23 4.26
C VAL A 262 29.18 37.05 4.34
N ALA A 263 29.77 36.68 3.23
CA ALA A 263 30.82 35.68 3.15
C ALA A 263 32.06 36.13 3.91
N LEU A 264 32.52 35.35 4.89
CA LEU A 264 33.79 35.49 5.56
C LEU A 264 34.94 35.14 4.61
N ALA A 265 35.81 36.12 4.37
CA ALA A 265 37.04 35.98 3.61
C ALA A 265 38.03 35.05 4.32
N ALA A 266 38.67 34.15 3.55
CA ALA A 266 39.75 33.30 4.03
C ALA A 266 41.03 34.10 4.34
N PRO A 267 41.83 33.75 5.37
CA PRO A 267 43.10 34.38 5.64
C PRO A 267 44.19 33.91 4.67
N ALA A 268 44.99 34.87 4.20
CA ALA A 268 46.16 34.66 3.35
C ALA A 268 47.26 33.91 4.11
N GLN A 269 47.87 32.93 3.44
CA GLN A 269 49.11 32.26 3.87
C GLN A 269 50.31 33.19 3.74
N ARG A 270 51.10 33.20 4.78
CA ARG A 270 52.56 33.46 4.73
C ARG A 270 53.29 32.29 5.33
#